data_1eea36c5b1d6b531a578291667457435
#
_entry.id   1eea36c5b1d6b531a578291667457435
#
_cell.length_a   1.000
_cell.length_b   1.000
_cell.length_c   1.000
_cell.angle_alpha   90.00
_cell.angle_beta   90.00
_cell.angle_gamma   90.00
#
_symmetry.space_group_name_H-M   'P 1'
#
loop_
_entity.id
_entity.type
_entity.pdbx_description
1 polymer ?
#
loop_
_entity_poly.entity_id
_entity_poly.type
_entity_poly.pdbx_seq_one_letter_code
_entity_poly.pdbx_strand_id
1 'polypeptide(L)'
;MRAIMEQYGDGAKQVAILEFGWHTDDRPEHPDYAWFAVTPEQQADYLVRAFQYAREHWSPWIGPMFVWNLPDSQWEPGNEEFWWGIVDPFWWDRGDIDLGAWPGGAVRPAYTALAEMEKP
;
A
#
# COMPACT_ATOMS: atom_id res chain seq x y z
N MET A 1 -21.04 2.03 -5.94
CA MET A 1 -20.60 3.45 -6.09
C MET A 1 -20.82 3.94 -7.53
N ARG A 2 -20.24 3.35 -8.57
CA ARG A 2 -20.33 3.84 -9.96
C ARG A 2 -21.76 4.11 -10.44
N ALA A 3 -22.68 3.14 -10.29
CA ALA A 3 -24.07 3.30 -10.68
C ALA A 3 -24.79 4.48 -10.01
N ILE A 4 -24.43 4.79 -8.76
CA ILE A 4 -24.96 5.96 -8.05
C ILE A 4 -24.43 7.25 -8.69
N MET A 5 -23.14 7.30 -9.02
CA MET A 5 -22.56 8.46 -9.71
C MET A 5 -23.27 8.75 -11.05
N GLU A 6 -23.52 7.70 -11.82
CA GLU A 6 -24.24 7.80 -13.11
C GLU A 6 -25.67 8.31 -12.92
N GLN A 7 -26.37 7.78 -11.92
CA GLN A 7 -27.74 8.19 -11.59
C GLN A 7 -27.82 9.71 -11.25
N TYR A 8 -26.78 10.25 -10.64
CA TYR A 8 -26.73 11.66 -10.23
C TYR A 8 -25.95 12.57 -11.19
N GLY A 9 -25.64 12.11 -12.39
CA GLY A 9 -24.99 12.93 -13.42
C GLY A 9 -23.46 13.03 -13.31
N ASP A 10 -22.86 12.30 -12.38
CA ASP A 10 -21.39 12.29 -12.14
C ASP A 10 -20.65 11.19 -12.90
N GLY A 11 -21.30 10.59 -13.89
CA GLY A 11 -20.74 9.49 -14.66
C GLY A 11 -19.46 9.82 -15.44
N ALA A 12 -19.15 11.08 -15.70
CA ALA A 12 -17.90 11.50 -16.33
C ALA A 12 -16.74 11.71 -15.34
N LYS A 13 -17.02 11.70 -14.04
CA LYS A 13 -16.00 11.90 -13.00
C LYS A 13 -15.26 10.61 -12.68
N GLN A 14 -13.99 10.73 -12.39
CA GLN A 14 -13.19 9.64 -11.85
C GLN A 14 -13.30 9.57 -10.33
N VAL A 15 -13.07 8.37 -9.80
CA VAL A 15 -12.95 8.11 -8.36
C VAL A 15 -11.48 7.91 -8.02
N ALA A 16 -10.99 8.61 -7.02
CA ALA A 16 -9.68 8.35 -6.42
C ALA A 16 -9.83 7.45 -5.19
N ILE A 17 -8.98 6.44 -5.06
CA ILE A 17 -8.84 5.67 -3.83
C ILE A 17 -7.69 6.30 -3.04
N LEU A 18 -8.03 6.99 -1.95
CA LEU A 18 -7.07 7.78 -1.20
C LEU A 18 -6.17 6.92 -0.31
N GLU A 19 -6.67 5.78 0.15
CA GLU A 19 -5.93 4.86 1.00
C GLU A 19 -6.41 3.44 0.76
N PHE A 20 -5.48 2.52 0.54
CA PHE A 20 -5.73 1.09 0.56
C PHE A 20 -4.45 0.32 0.86
N GLY A 21 -4.57 -0.82 1.51
CA GLY A 21 -3.42 -1.66 1.86
C GLY A 21 -3.83 -2.87 2.68
N TRP A 22 -2.85 -3.64 3.07
CA TRP A 22 -2.94 -4.78 3.99
C TRP A 22 -1.80 -4.68 4.99
N HIS A 23 -2.06 -5.00 6.25
CA HIS A 23 -1.03 -5.02 7.27
C HIS A 23 -0.50 -6.43 7.52
N THR A 24 0.69 -6.51 8.09
CA THR A 24 1.41 -7.76 8.31
C THR A 24 1.60 -8.11 9.79
N ASP A 25 0.89 -7.43 10.70
CA ASP A 25 0.99 -7.69 12.14
C ASP A 25 0.10 -8.87 12.55
N ASP A 26 0.69 -10.04 12.67
CA ASP A 26 0.02 -11.27 13.12
C ASP A 26 0.29 -11.59 14.60
N ARG A 27 0.86 -10.65 15.34
CA ARG A 27 1.27 -10.86 16.74
C ARG A 27 0.05 -11.03 17.64
N PRO A 28 0.05 -12.05 18.51
CA PRO A 28 -1.10 -12.36 19.39
C PRO A 28 -1.37 -11.28 20.45
N GLU A 29 -0.39 -10.44 20.79
CA GLU A 29 -0.58 -9.28 21.68
C GLU A 29 -1.38 -8.14 21.04
N HIS A 30 -1.62 -8.20 19.74
CA HIS A 30 -2.43 -7.24 18.99
C HIS A 30 -3.66 -7.92 18.35
N PRO A 31 -4.56 -8.51 19.15
CA PRO A 31 -5.65 -9.36 18.65
C PRO A 31 -6.68 -8.60 17.83
N ASP A 32 -6.77 -7.28 17.97
CA ASP A 32 -7.72 -6.45 17.24
C ASP A 32 -7.39 -6.39 15.75
N TYR A 33 -6.13 -6.64 15.37
CA TYR A 33 -5.62 -6.57 13.99
C TYR A 33 -5.17 -7.93 13.46
N ALA A 34 -4.62 -8.79 14.30
CA ALA A 34 -4.01 -10.06 13.89
C ALA A 34 -4.94 -10.95 13.04
N TRP A 35 -6.26 -10.87 13.25
CA TRP A 35 -7.22 -11.72 12.55
C TRP A 35 -7.33 -11.44 11.05
N PHE A 36 -6.92 -10.27 10.57
CA PHE A 36 -6.90 -9.93 9.13
C PHE A 36 -5.49 -9.61 8.61
N ALA A 37 -4.47 -9.89 9.41
CA ALA A 37 -3.09 -9.78 8.98
C ALA A 37 -2.79 -10.75 7.83
N VAL A 38 -1.91 -10.32 6.95
CA VAL A 38 -1.42 -11.13 5.84
C VAL A 38 0.10 -11.31 5.95
N THR A 39 0.67 -12.28 5.25
CA THR A 39 2.13 -12.37 5.18
C THR A 39 2.70 -11.23 4.33
N PRO A 40 4.00 -10.87 4.50
CA PRO A 40 4.63 -9.86 3.64
C PRO A 40 4.53 -10.18 2.14
N GLU A 41 4.58 -11.46 1.76
CA GLU A 41 4.42 -11.91 0.38
C GLU A 41 2.98 -11.76 -0.10
N GLN A 42 2.00 -12.02 0.76
CA GLN A 42 0.58 -11.78 0.45
C GLN A 42 0.30 -10.28 0.33
N GLN A 43 0.88 -9.44 1.19
CA GLN A 43 0.78 -7.99 1.07
C GLN A 43 1.27 -7.54 -0.31
N ALA A 44 2.43 -8.03 -0.75
CA ALA A 44 3.01 -7.72 -2.05
C ALA A 44 2.09 -8.14 -3.21
N ASP A 45 1.62 -9.40 -3.20
CA ASP A 45 0.72 -9.93 -4.22
C ASP A 45 -0.60 -9.16 -4.28
N TYR A 46 -1.20 -8.88 -3.13
CA TYR A 46 -2.51 -8.22 -3.07
C TYR A 46 -2.44 -6.77 -3.53
N LEU A 47 -1.38 -6.04 -3.21
CA LEU A 47 -1.18 -4.67 -3.68
C LEU A 47 -1.04 -4.62 -5.21
N VAL A 48 -0.21 -5.47 -5.79
CA VAL A 48 -0.05 -5.54 -7.25
C VAL A 48 -1.37 -5.91 -7.94
N ARG A 49 -2.04 -6.95 -7.42
CA ARG A 49 -3.33 -7.39 -7.98
C ARG A 49 -4.44 -6.36 -7.84
N ALA A 50 -4.43 -5.54 -6.78
CA ALA A 50 -5.40 -4.45 -6.63
C ALA A 50 -5.27 -3.42 -7.76
N PHE A 51 -4.06 -3.02 -8.12
CA PHE A 51 -3.83 -2.13 -9.26
C PHE A 51 -4.22 -2.79 -10.59
N GLN A 52 -3.85 -4.04 -10.79
CA GLN A 52 -4.20 -4.78 -12.01
C GLN A 52 -5.71 -4.91 -12.16
N TYR A 53 -6.40 -5.30 -11.09
CA TYR A 53 -7.85 -5.42 -11.06
C TYR A 53 -8.56 -4.10 -11.35
N ALA A 54 -8.10 -3.00 -10.74
CA ALA A 54 -8.66 -1.68 -10.97
C ALA A 54 -8.49 -1.24 -12.44
N ARG A 55 -7.32 -1.47 -13.01
CA ARG A 55 -7.04 -1.19 -14.43
C ARG A 55 -7.95 -2.00 -15.35
N GLU A 56 -8.14 -3.28 -15.07
CA GLU A 56 -8.90 -4.20 -15.92
C GLU A 56 -10.42 -3.98 -15.82
N HIS A 57 -10.92 -3.76 -14.60
CA HIS A 57 -12.38 -3.78 -14.35
C HIS A 57 -12.99 -2.42 -14.06
N TRP A 58 -12.19 -1.41 -13.69
CA TRP A 58 -12.68 -0.10 -13.27
C TRP A 58 -12.25 1.05 -14.18
N SER A 59 -11.41 0.78 -15.18
CA SER A 59 -11.09 1.77 -16.21
C SER A 59 -12.33 2.06 -17.07
N PRO A 60 -12.55 3.32 -17.51
CA PRO A 60 -11.74 4.53 -17.26
C PRO A 60 -12.19 5.36 -16.05
N TRP A 61 -13.12 4.87 -15.23
CA TRP A 61 -13.69 5.67 -14.14
C TRP A 61 -12.86 5.66 -12.85
N ILE A 62 -11.90 4.73 -12.71
CA ILE A 62 -10.93 4.80 -11.63
C ILE A 62 -9.81 5.78 -12.00
N GLY A 63 -9.45 6.64 -11.06
CA GLY A 63 -8.33 7.56 -11.14
C GLY A 63 -7.17 7.11 -10.26
N PRO A 64 -6.49 8.02 -9.58
CA PRO A 64 -5.36 7.70 -8.71
C PRO A 64 -5.74 6.74 -7.60
N MET A 65 -4.80 5.84 -7.28
CA MET A 65 -4.89 4.93 -6.14
C MET A 65 -3.62 5.07 -5.30
N PHE A 66 -3.78 5.29 -4.01
CA PHE A 66 -2.67 5.54 -3.08
C PHE A 66 -2.55 4.38 -2.10
N VAL A 67 -1.37 3.77 -2.08
CA VAL A 67 -1.06 2.69 -1.13
C VAL A 67 -0.88 3.27 0.26
N TRP A 68 -1.51 2.69 1.24
CA TRP A 68 -1.25 2.91 2.64
C TRP A 68 -0.27 1.83 3.13
N ASN A 69 1.04 2.14 3.49
CA ASN A 69 1.61 3.48 3.39
C ASN A 69 3.14 3.45 3.18
N LEU A 70 3.75 4.64 3.03
CA LEU A 70 5.15 4.87 3.33
C LEU A 70 5.24 5.27 4.80
N PRO A 71 5.97 4.54 5.65
CA PRO A 71 5.96 4.78 7.09
C PRO A 71 6.66 6.08 7.49
N ASP A 72 6.18 6.69 8.56
CA ASP A 72 6.92 7.72 9.28
C ASP A 72 8.16 7.11 9.94
N SER A 73 9.27 7.87 9.96
CA SER A 73 10.53 7.44 10.57
C SER A 73 10.44 7.11 12.06
N GLN A 74 9.41 7.61 12.73
CA GLN A 74 9.19 7.40 14.16
C GLN A 74 8.28 6.20 14.48
N TRP A 75 7.77 5.52 13.46
CA TRP A 75 6.94 4.34 13.69
C TRP A 75 7.79 3.13 14.04
N GLU A 76 7.50 2.56 15.19
CA GLU A 76 8.15 1.38 15.72
C GLU A 76 7.20 0.17 15.66
N PRO A 77 7.71 -1.06 15.82
CA PRO A 77 6.87 -2.26 15.82
C PRO A 77 5.72 -2.28 16.85
N GLY A 78 5.76 -1.42 17.87
CA GLY A 78 4.65 -1.20 18.80
C GLY A 78 3.50 -0.37 18.23
N ASN A 79 3.72 0.30 17.11
CA ASN A 79 2.69 1.06 16.41
C ASN A 79 2.10 0.22 15.28
N GLU A 80 0.78 0.14 15.22
CA GLU A 80 0.06 -0.59 14.17
C GLU A 80 0.46 -0.12 12.76
N GLU A 81 0.62 1.18 12.56
CA GLU A 81 0.97 1.78 11.27
C GLU A 81 2.31 1.28 10.69
N PHE A 82 3.23 0.85 11.55
CA PHE A 82 4.48 0.21 11.14
C PHE A 82 4.23 -0.98 10.21
N TRP A 83 3.20 -1.77 10.49
CA TRP A 83 2.94 -3.03 9.81
C TRP A 83 2.18 -2.88 8.48
N TRP A 84 1.63 -1.69 8.23
CA TRP A 84 1.07 -1.34 6.93
C TRP A 84 2.13 -0.90 5.94
N GLY A 85 3.29 -0.49 6.42
CA GLY A 85 4.37 0.03 5.59
C GLY A 85 4.85 -0.93 4.51
N ILE A 86 5.23 -0.39 3.36
CA ILE A 86 5.87 -1.14 2.27
C ILE A 86 7.39 -1.12 2.33
N VAL A 87 7.95 -0.33 3.27
CA VAL A 87 9.37 -0.26 3.64
C VAL A 87 9.47 -0.15 5.15
N ASP A 88 10.65 -0.43 5.72
CA ASP A 88 10.88 -0.21 7.14
C ASP A 88 11.16 1.27 7.43
N PRO A 89 10.61 1.83 8.53
CA PRO A 89 10.77 3.24 8.84
C PRO A 89 12.21 3.68 9.11
N PHE A 90 13.06 2.80 9.56
CA PHE A 90 14.46 3.12 9.95
C PHE A 90 15.37 3.59 8.81
N TRP A 91 14.94 3.55 7.57
CA TRP A 91 15.73 4.04 6.45
C TRP A 91 15.82 5.57 6.39
N TRP A 92 14.89 6.31 7.03
CA TRP A 92 14.89 7.77 7.06
C TRP A 92 15.96 8.36 7.96
N ASP A 93 16.37 7.65 9.00
CA ASP A 93 17.17 8.19 10.10
C ASP A 93 18.69 8.15 9.85
N ARG A 94 19.12 7.67 8.69
CA ARG A 94 20.55 7.45 8.44
C ARG A 94 21.29 8.58 7.75
N GLY A 95 20.69 9.75 7.52
CA GLY A 95 21.38 10.95 7.04
C GLY A 95 22.08 10.84 5.66
N ASP A 96 22.21 9.64 5.14
CA ASP A 96 22.87 9.32 3.90
C ASP A 96 21.81 8.99 2.83
N ILE A 97 21.01 10.01 2.48
CA ILE A 97 20.11 9.86 1.33
C ILE A 97 20.94 10.00 0.07
N ASP A 98 21.69 8.97 -0.26
CA ASP A 98 22.05 8.70 -1.63
C ASP A 98 20.81 8.07 -2.29
N LEU A 99 20.10 8.86 -3.09
CA LEU A 99 18.92 8.42 -3.82
C LEU A 99 19.20 7.28 -4.82
N GLY A 100 20.44 6.86 -4.95
CA GLY A 100 20.90 5.74 -5.75
C GLY A 100 21.18 4.45 -4.98
N ALA A 101 21.29 4.52 -3.65
CA ALA A 101 21.53 3.33 -2.82
C ALA A 101 20.61 3.34 -1.61
N TRP A 102 19.58 2.54 -1.64
CA TRP A 102 18.84 2.20 -0.43
C TRP A 102 19.81 1.57 0.56
N PRO A 103 20.01 2.11 1.77
CA PRO A 103 20.84 1.49 2.76
C PRO A 103 20.25 0.12 3.10
N GLY A 104 20.97 -0.92 2.76
CA GLY A 104 20.54 -2.28 2.64
C GLY A 104 19.58 -2.78 3.71
N GLY A 105 18.53 -3.43 3.31
CA GLY A 105 17.70 -4.30 4.10
C GLY A 105 16.33 -3.77 4.53
N ALA A 106 16.01 -2.52 4.24
CA ALA A 106 14.76 -1.94 4.71
C ALA A 106 13.58 -2.03 3.72
N VAL A 107 13.79 -2.65 2.56
CA VAL A 107 12.75 -2.79 1.53
C VAL A 107 11.96 -4.05 1.78
N ARG A 108 10.65 -3.91 2.00
CA ARG A 108 9.75 -5.06 2.13
C ARG A 108 9.36 -5.64 0.77
N PRO A 109 8.93 -6.92 0.70
CA PRO A 109 8.47 -7.54 -0.55
C PRO A 109 7.47 -6.69 -1.34
N ALA A 110 6.57 -6.00 -0.64
CA ALA A 110 5.56 -5.14 -1.24
C ALA A 110 6.16 -3.98 -2.06
N TYR A 111 7.22 -3.35 -1.56
CA TYR A 111 7.90 -2.28 -2.31
C TYR A 111 8.51 -2.81 -3.61
N THR A 112 9.24 -3.92 -3.53
CA THR A 112 9.86 -4.53 -4.71
C THR A 112 8.82 -4.93 -5.75
N ALA A 113 7.75 -5.59 -5.32
CA ALA A 113 6.68 -6.00 -6.22
C ALA A 113 5.99 -4.81 -6.90
N LEU A 114 5.73 -3.72 -6.17
CA LEU A 114 5.17 -2.50 -6.74
C LEU A 114 6.15 -1.79 -7.66
N ALA A 115 7.45 -1.81 -7.36
CA ALA A 115 8.47 -1.21 -8.22
C ALA A 115 8.60 -1.94 -9.56
N GLU A 116 8.50 -3.25 -9.55
CA GLU A 116 8.68 -4.14 -10.71
C GLU A 116 7.39 -4.36 -11.51
N MET A 117 6.21 -4.06 -10.96
CA MET A 117 4.96 -4.26 -11.69
C MET A 117 4.91 -3.40 -12.94
N GLU A 118 4.24 -3.89 -13.99
CA GLU A 118 3.95 -3.11 -15.18
C GLU A 118 3.15 -1.86 -14.84
N LYS A 119 3.70 -0.69 -15.16
CA LYS A 119 3.03 0.58 -14.94
C LYS A 119 1.99 0.83 -16.04
N PRO A 120 0.91 1.55 -15.74
CA PRO A 120 -0.10 1.90 -16.71
C PRO A 120 0.43 2.87 -17.78
#